data_ac1de98e5adb8b08db8ace0befc34207
#
_entry.id   ac1de98e5adb8b08db8ace0befc34207
#
_cell.length_a   1.000
_cell.length_b   1.000
_cell.length_c   1.000
_cell.angle_alpha   90.00
_cell.angle_beta   90.00
_cell.angle_gamma   90.00
#
_symmetry.space_group_name_H-M   'P 1'
#
loop_
_entity.id
_entity.type
_entity.pdbx_description
1 polymer ?
#
loop_
_entity_poly.entity_id
_entity_poly.type
_entity_poly.pdbx_seq_one_letter_code
_entity_poly.pdbx_strand_id
1 'polypeptide(L)'
;AEALGLPLTVVTTRPAPDKTFWTLLIGKGYPSPNQTMRWCTDRLKIQPTSRYILDNVSAHGAAIVVLGVRLDESDSRRNSINKHRNLVDSNLAPHSELVGAFVYRPIVDLTVDDIWEILGERSPPWGGTHGALIQLYRDADGGECPVVLSKDDAPGCGTPNSRFGCWTCTVVEKDKSLQGFVDAGKRQYTVLIEFRLWLRQIRNDPRYRSIERRNGEIRFNARGEQIQHVPGPFTIQARKMILDELLKTQSEYGETLISVDEVERIQAIWSAEIGRSTKTKGPFLE
;
A
#
# COMPACT_ATOMS: atom_id res chain seq x y z
N ALA A 1 -0.60 -23.00 -15.10
CA ALA A 1 -1.93 -22.94 -15.69
C ALA A 1 -2.01 -23.77 -16.96
N GLU A 2 -1.17 -23.49 -17.97
CA GLU A 2 -1.14 -24.22 -19.23
C GLU A 2 -0.94 -25.73 -19.05
N ALA A 3 0.02 -26.14 -18.22
CA ALA A 3 0.32 -27.55 -17.94
C ALA A 3 -0.86 -28.31 -17.30
N LEU A 4 -1.80 -27.61 -16.68
CA LEU A 4 -3.00 -28.19 -16.03
C LEU A 4 -4.28 -27.96 -16.84
N GLY A 5 -4.19 -27.33 -18.04
CA GLY A 5 -5.34 -26.96 -18.84
C GLY A 5 -6.34 -26.00 -18.17
N LEU A 6 -5.87 -25.22 -17.18
CA LEU A 6 -6.72 -24.27 -16.46
C LEU A 6 -6.83 -22.95 -17.24
N PRO A 7 -8.05 -22.41 -17.42
CA PRO A 7 -8.27 -21.10 -18.05
C PRO A 7 -7.89 -19.97 -17.09
N LEU A 8 -6.60 -19.84 -16.81
CA LEU A 8 -6.05 -18.86 -15.88
C LEU A 8 -5.37 -17.71 -16.63
N THR A 9 -5.81 -16.49 -16.40
CA THR A 9 -5.18 -15.27 -16.89
C THR A 9 -4.51 -14.53 -15.74
N VAL A 10 -3.23 -14.21 -15.89
CA VAL A 10 -2.49 -13.41 -14.91
C VAL A 10 -2.62 -11.92 -15.27
N VAL A 11 -3.18 -11.13 -14.37
CA VAL A 11 -3.39 -9.69 -14.57
C VAL A 11 -2.72 -8.91 -13.43
N THR A 12 -1.95 -7.89 -13.82
CA THR A 12 -1.38 -6.94 -12.85
C THR A 12 -2.24 -5.69 -12.81
N THR A 13 -3.00 -5.50 -11.72
CA THR A 13 -3.74 -4.25 -11.51
C THR A 13 -2.77 -3.12 -11.13
N ARG A 14 -2.96 -1.95 -11.72
CA ARG A 14 -2.11 -0.78 -11.50
C ARG A 14 -2.94 0.45 -11.16
N PRO A 15 -2.45 1.34 -10.27
CA PRO A 15 -3.10 2.63 -10.03
C PRO A 15 -3.06 3.48 -11.30
N ALA A 16 -3.98 4.43 -11.40
CA ALA A 16 -3.93 5.44 -12.46
C ALA A 16 -2.59 6.20 -12.38
N PRO A 17 -2.02 6.64 -13.51
CA PRO A 17 -0.69 7.28 -13.54
C PRO A 17 -0.54 8.50 -12.62
N ASP A 18 -1.61 9.24 -12.40
CA ASP A 18 -1.67 10.39 -11.49
C ASP A 18 -1.87 10.01 -10.01
N LYS A 19 -1.97 8.70 -9.71
CA LYS A 19 -2.23 8.12 -8.38
C LYS A 19 -1.19 7.10 -7.94
N THR A 20 -0.06 6.99 -8.62
CA THR A 20 1.06 6.14 -8.22
C THR A 20 1.68 6.65 -6.91
N PHE A 21 2.47 5.81 -6.24
CA PHE A 21 3.04 6.17 -4.93
C PHE A 21 3.90 7.42 -5.00
N TRP A 22 4.84 7.47 -5.95
CA TRP A 22 5.76 8.60 -6.07
C TRP A 22 5.09 9.84 -6.65
N THR A 23 4.15 9.69 -7.57
CA THR A 23 3.35 10.82 -8.07
C THR A 23 2.55 11.47 -6.93
N LEU A 24 1.98 10.69 -6.02
CA LEU A 24 1.26 11.26 -4.88
C LEU A 24 2.21 11.87 -3.85
N LEU A 25 3.27 11.15 -3.46
CA LEU A 25 4.19 11.58 -2.42
C LEU A 25 5.07 12.74 -2.90
N ILE A 26 5.78 12.56 -4.00
CA ILE A 26 6.76 13.52 -4.53
C ILE A 26 6.07 14.55 -5.44
N GLY A 27 5.20 14.12 -6.34
CA GLY A 27 4.52 15.03 -7.27
C GLY A 27 3.52 15.95 -6.55
N LYS A 28 2.65 15.38 -5.72
CA LYS A 28 1.55 16.10 -5.07
C LYS A 28 1.83 16.43 -3.59
N GLY A 29 2.97 16.03 -3.02
CA GLY A 29 3.39 16.34 -1.66
C GLY A 29 2.61 15.62 -0.55
N TYR A 30 2.00 14.46 -0.83
CA TYR A 30 1.37 13.67 0.23
C TYR A 30 2.42 13.27 1.27
N PRO A 31 2.13 13.35 2.56
CA PRO A 31 3.03 12.79 3.56
C PRO A 31 3.13 11.29 3.39
N SER A 32 4.27 10.71 3.72
CA SER A 32 4.40 9.25 3.72
C SER A 32 3.36 8.63 4.67
N PRO A 33 2.79 7.45 4.33
CA PRO A 33 1.69 6.85 5.07
C PRO A 33 2.02 6.62 6.54
N ASN A 34 1.01 6.74 7.40
CA ASN A 34 1.09 6.42 8.82
C ASN A 34 -0.14 5.61 9.26
N GLN A 35 -0.25 5.30 10.55
CA GLN A 35 -1.34 4.47 11.08
C GLN A 35 -2.73 5.09 10.87
N THR A 36 -2.85 6.40 10.90
CA THR A 36 -4.11 7.13 10.75
C THR A 36 -4.42 7.54 9.31
N MET A 37 -3.38 7.67 8.47
CA MET A 37 -3.52 8.11 7.09
C MET A 37 -2.85 7.14 6.12
N ARG A 38 -3.64 6.20 5.61
CA ARG A 38 -3.22 5.12 4.71
C ARG A 38 -3.75 5.31 3.30
N TRP A 39 -3.52 6.47 2.73
CA TRP A 39 -3.93 6.77 1.37
C TRP A 39 -3.39 5.76 0.34
N CYS A 40 -2.26 5.11 0.64
CA CYS A 40 -1.67 4.08 -0.20
C CYS A 40 -2.58 2.85 -0.34
N THR A 41 -3.27 2.43 0.72
CA THR A 41 -4.20 1.29 0.67
C THR A 41 -5.34 1.56 -0.31
N ASP A 42 -5.99 2.72 -0.19
CA ASP A 42 -7.08 3.12 -1.07
C ASP A 42 -6.61 3.28 -2.53
N ARG A 43 -5.55 4.09 -2.76
CA ARG A 43 -5.13 4.50 -4.09
C ARG A 43 -4.41 3.42 -4.89
N LEU A 44 -3.61 2.60 -4.22
CA LEU A 44 -2.71 1.65 -4.89
C LEU A 44 -3.24 0.21 -4.88
N LYS A 45 -4.16 -0.13 -3.98
CA LYS A 45 -4.68 -1.49 -3.82
C LYS A 45 -6.18 -1.55 -4.11
N ILE A 46 -7.01 -0.83 -3.32
CA ILE A 46 -8.46 -0.95 -3.42
C ILE A 46 -8.98 -0.44 -4.77
N GLN A 47 -8.68 0.81 -5.14
CA GLN A 47 -9.21 1.40 -6.37
C GLN A 47 -8.85 0.62 -7.65
N PRO A 48 -7.58 0.21 -7.88
CA PRO A 48 -7.23 -0.58 -9.06
C PRO A 48 -7.93 -1.95 -9.09
N THR A 49 -7.99 -2.63 -7.93
CA THR A 49 -8.64 -3.95 -7.82
C THR A 49 -10.16 -3.84 -8.02
N SER A 50 -10.81 -2.86 -7.37
CA SER A 50 -12.25 -2.62 -7.53
C SER A 50 -12.63 -2.31 -8.97
N ARG A 51 -11.82 -1.52 -9.67
CA ARG A 51 -12.03 -1.24 -11.10
C ARG A 51 -11.99 -2.53 -11.91
N TYR A 52 -10.95 -3.35 -11.73
CA TYR A 52 -10.83 -4.63 -12.43
C TYR A 52 -12.01 -5.57 -12.15
N ILE A 53 -12.48 -5.64 -10.89
CA ILE A 53 -13.66 -6.44 -10.54
C ILE A 53 -14.92 -5.92 -11.26
N LEU A 54 -15.15 -4.61 -11.24
CA LEU A 54 -16.31 -3.99 -11.89
C LEU A 54 -16.28 -4.17 -13.41
N ASP A 55 -15.12 -4.08 -14.04
CA ASP A 55 -14.96 -4.35 -15.47
C ASP A 55 -15.37 -5.81 -15.80
N ASN A 56 -15.00 -6.78 -14.95
CA ASN A 56 -15.40 -8.17 -15.08
C ASN A 56 -16.91 -8.37 -14.81
N VAL A 57 -17.48 -7.70 -13.80
CA VAL A 57 -18.93 -7.71 -13.56
C VAL A 57 -19.67 -7.16 -14.77
N SER A 58 -19.21 -6.06 -15.35
CA SER A 58 -19.80 -5.45 -16.54
C SER A 58 -19.74 -6.39 -17.76
N ALA A 59 -18.65 -7.12 -17.92
CA ALA A 59 -18.45 -8.01 -19.05
C ALA A 59 -19.23 -9.35 -18.91
N HIS A 60 -19.40 -9.86 -17.68
CA HIS A 60 -19.89 -11.22 -17.43
C HIS A 60 -21.13 -11.27 -16.54
N GLY A 61 -21.67 -10.14 -16.09
CA GLY A 61 -22.83 -10.04 -15.21
C GLY A 61 -22.54 -10.24 -13.73
N ALA A 62 -21.54 -11.03 -13.37
CA ALA A 62 -21.10 -11.27 -11.99
C ALA A 62 -19.60 -11.58 -11.91
N ALA A 63 -19.02 -11.38 -10.73
CA ALA A 63 -17.64 -11.78 -10.43
C ALA A 63 -17.55 -12.42 -9.04
N ILE A 64 -16.74 -13.47 -8.90
CA ILE A 64 -16.42 -14.07 -7.60
C ILE A 64 -14.95 -13.77 -7.28
N VAL A 65 -14.74 -13.08 -6.17
CA VAL A 65 -13.41 -12.78 -5.64
C VAL A 65 -13.04 -13.86 -4.63
N VAL A 66 -12.02 -14.65 -4.94
CA VAL A 66 -11.55 -15.72 -4.04
C VAL A 66 -10.45 -15.17 -3.14
N LEU A 67 -10.63 -15.27 -1.82
CA LEU A 67 -9.71 -14.73 -0.82
C LEU A 67 -9.20 -15.81 0.12
N GLY A 68 -7.88 -15.86 0.28
CA GLY A 68 -7.22 -16.68 1.28
C GLY A 68 -7.21 -16.04 2.67
N VAL A 69 -8.33 -15.51 3.15
CA VAL A 69 -8.46 -14.90 4.47
C VAL A 69 -9.01 -15.90 5.49
N ARG A 70 -8.60 -15.75 6.76
CA ARG A 70 -8.97 -16.65 7.85
C ARG A 70 -9.49 -15.89 9.06
N LEU A 71 -10.32 -16.54 9.88
CA LEU A 71 -10.79 -15.99 11.17
C LEU A 71 -9.65 -15.82 12.18
N ASP A 72 -8.60 -16.63 12.04
CA ASP A 72 -7.46 -16.68 12.95
C ASP A 72 -6.42 -15.56 12.73
N GLU A 73 -6.50 -14.81 11.62
CA GLU A 73 -5.51 -13.78 11.29
C GLU A 73 -5.48 -12.58 12.25
N SER A 74 -6.67 -12.13 12.70
CA SER A 74 -6.81 -11.03 13.68
C SER A 74 -8.26 -10.86 14.11
N ASP A 75 -8.48 -10.24 15.28
CA ASP A 75 -9.82 -9.93 15.78
C ASP A 75 -10.59 -8.99 14.86
N SER A 76 -9.92 -8.01 14.26
CA SER A 76 -10.53 -7.11 13.28
C SER A 76 -11.03 -7.87 12.05
N ARG A 77 -10.21 -8.84 11.54
CA ARG A 77 -10.60 -9.69 10.42
C ARG A 77 -11.75 -10.60 10.79
N ARG A 78 -11.68 -11.24 11.96
CA ARG A 78 -12.76 -12.09 12.49
C ARG A 78 -14.09 -11.34 12.58
N ASN A 79 -14.07 -10.13 13.13
CA ASN A 79 -15.26 -9.29 13.26
C ASN A 79 -15.83 -8.88 11.90
N SER A 80 -14.96 -8.51 10.96
CA SER A 80 -15.39 -8.16 9.60
C SER A 80 -16.00 -9.37 8.87
N ILE A 81 -15.36 -10.53 8.93
CA ILE A 81 -15.89 -11.77 8.31
C ILE A 81 -17.25 -12.12 8.93
N ASN A 82 -17.37 -12.12 10.25
CA ASN A 82 -18.60 -12.49 10.96
C ASN A 82 -19.75 -11.52 10.64
N LYS A 83 -19.48 -10.23 10.50
CA LYS A 83 -20.48 -9.23 10.12
C LYS A 83 -21.13 -9.55 8.76
N HIS A 84 -20.42 -10.17 7.84
CA HIS A 84 -20.89 -10.48 6.49
C HIS A 84 -21.21 -11.96 6.27
N ARG A 85 -20.94 -12.84 7.27
CA ARG A 85 -21.18 -14.29 7.16
C ARG A 85 -22.66 -14.70 7.33
N ASN A 86 -23.46 -13.87 8.01
CA ASN A 86 -24.81 -14.21 8.42
C ASN A 86 -25.86 -14.18 7.29
N LEU A 87 -25.49 -13.93 6.05
CA LEU A 87 -26.42 -13.80 4.93
C LEU A 87 -26.59 -15.08 4.11
N VAL A 88 -25.65 -16.03 4.19
CA VAL A 88 -25.73 -17.30 3.47
C VAL A 88 -24.93 -18.37 4.22
N ASP A 89 -25.45 -19.56 4.32
CA ASP A 89 -24.85 -20.74 4.97
C ASP A 89 -23.65 -21.32 4.18
N SER A 90 -22.86 -20.45 3.57
CA SER A 90 -21.72 -20.79 2.73
C SER A 90 -20.57 -19.79 2.90
N ASN A 91 -19.35 -20.22 2.56
CA ASN A 91 -18.18 -19.34 2.52
C ASN A 91 -18.23 -18.29 1.38
N LEU A 92 -19.38 -18.19 0.68
CA LEU A 92 -19.69 -17.19 -0.34
C LEU A 92 -20.60 -16.11 0.26
N ALA A 93 -20.21 -14.83 0.11
CA ALA A 93 -20.99 -13.69 0.55
C ALA A 93 -20.98 -12.58 -0.52
N PRO A 94 -22.00 -11.70 -0.59
CA PRO A 94 -21.93 -10.49 -1.41
C PRO A 94 -20.74 -9.64 -1.02
N HIS A 95 -20.12 -8.97 -2.00
CA HIS A 95 -19.07 -7.99 -1.73
C HIS A 95 -19.70 -6.76 -1.05
N SER A 96 -19.05 -6.22 0.00
CA SER A 96 -19.61 -5.14 0.81
C SER A 96 -19.83 -3.81 0.06
N GLU A 97 -19.07 -3.55 -1.00
CA GLU A 97 -19.08 -2.27 -1.72
C GLU A 97 -19.40 -2.40 -3.23
N LEU A 98 -19.19 -3.58 -3.82
CA LEU A 98 -19.30 -3.77 -5.27
C LEU A 98 -20.53 -4.62 -5.62
N VAL A 99 -21.50 -3.99 -6.25
CA VAL A 99 -22.71 -4.66 -6.72
C VAL A 99 -22.36 -5.68 -7.84
N GLY A 100 -22.95 -6.87 -7.78
CA GLY A 100 -22.65 -7.96 -8.74
C GLY A 100 -21.37 -8.73 -8.44
N ALA A 101 -20.59 -8.34 -7.44
CA ALA A 101 -19.43 -9.07 -6.97
C ALA A 101 -19.76 -9.88 -5.71
N PHE A 102 -19.12 -11.05 -5.60
CA PHE A 102 -19.22 -11.95 -4.45
C PHE A 102 -17.82 -12.26 -3.93
N VAL A 103 -17.73 -12.60 -2.65
CA VAL A 103 -16.46 -13.02 -2.02
C VAL A 103 -16.58 -14.45 -1.56
N TYR A 104 -15.67 -15.30 -2.01
CA TYR A 104 -15.52 -16.68 -1.58
C TYR A 104 -14.26 -16.87 -0.74
N ARG A 105 -14.41 -17.49 0.41
CA ARG A 105 -13.34 -17.67 1.42
C ARG A 105 -13.12 -19.17 1.67
N PRO A 106 -12.38 -19.88 0.82
CA PRO A 106 -12.24 -21.34 0.90
C PRO A 106 -11.55 -21.83 2.15
N ILE A 107 -10.70 -21.03 2.77
CA ILE A 107 -9.86 -21.41 3.92
C ILE A 107 -10.20 -20.61 5.19
N VAL A 108 -11.42 -20.06 5.27
CA VAL A 108 -11.82 -19.12 6.34
C VAL A 108 -11.70 -19.69 7.75
N ASP A 109 -11.92 -21.00 7.91
CA ASP A 109 -11.93 -21.69 9.20
C ASP A 109 -10.58 -22.36 9.54
N LEU A 110 -9.60 -22.32 8.62
CA LEU A 110 -8.27 -22.92 8.86
C LEU A 110 -7.42 -22.02 9.77
N THR A 111 -6.63 -22.65 10.63
CA THR A 111 -5.58 -21.98 11.42
C THR A 111 -4.30 -21.80 10.60
N VAL A 112 -3.34 -21.06 11.12
CA VAL A 112 -2.03 -20.94 10.48
C VAL A 112 -1.29 -22.29 10.47
N ASP A 113 -1.48 -23.08 11.51
CA ASP A 113 -0.86 -24.41 11.62
C ASP A 113 -1.42 -25.38 10.57
N ASP A 114 -2.76 -25.39 10.37
CA ASP A 114 -3.39 -26.17 9.29
C ASP A 114 -2.83 -25.81 7.91
N ILE A 115 -2.58 -24.52 7.66
CA ILE A 115 -1.98 -24.08 6.38
C ILE A 115 -0.54 -24.61 6.24
N TRP A 116 0.28 -24.55 7.29
CA TRP A 116 1.64 -25.06 7.21
C TRP A 116 1.69 -26.58 7.08
N GLU A 117 0.78 -27.31 7.73
CA GLU A 117 0.60 -28.75 7.57
C GLU A 117 0.28 -29.11 6.12
N ILE A 118 -0.74 -28.46 5.54
CA ILE A 118 -1.13 -28.66 4.12
C ILE A 118 0.05 -28.37 3.18
N LEU A 119 0.78 -27.28 3.40
CA LEU A 119 1.93 -26.90 2.56
C LEU A 119 3.14 -27.83 2.75
N GLY A 120 3.28 -28.43 3.92
CA GLY A 120 4.32 -29.42 4.23
C GLY A 120 4.05 -30.79 3.61
N GLU A 121 2.79 -31.23 3.63
CA GLU A 121 2.39 -32.56 3.16
C GLU A 121 2.13 -32.64 1.65
N ARG A 122 1.71 -31.52 1.01
CA ARG A 122 1.28 -31.51 -0.39
C ARG A 122 2.24 -30.73 -1.26
N SER A 123 2.61 -31.35 -2.39
CA SER A 123 3.33 -30.65 -3.44
C SER A 123 2.43 -29.64 -4.15
N PRO A 124 2.98 -28.50 -4.63
CA PRO A 124 2.21 -27.54 -5.43
C PRO A 124 1.62 -28.20 -6.69
N PRO A 125 0.37 -27.94 -7.06
CA PRO A 125 -0.25 -28.51 -8.27
C PRO A 125 0.46 -28.10 -9.57
N TRP A 126 1.28 -27.03 -9.53
CA TRP A 126 2.09 -26.58 -10.67
C TRP A 126 3.50 -27.20 -10.69
N GLY A 127 3.82 -28.11 -9.81
CA GLY A 127 5.13 -28.76 -9.70
C GLY A 127 6.11 -28.04 -8.73
N GLY A 128 7.22 -28.71 -8.46
CA GLY A 128 8.24 -28.22 -7.51
C GLY A 128 7.89 -28.47 -6.05
N THR A 129 8.36 -27.61 -5.17
CA THR A 129 8.14 -27.69 -3.71
C THR A 129 7.77 -26.34 -3.13
N HIS A 130 7.18 -26.31 -1.94
CA HIS A 130 6.92 -25.09 -1.16
C HIS A 130 8.17 -24.59 -0.39
N GLY A 131 9.35 -25.20 -0.56
CA GLY A 131 10.55 -24.89 0.20
C GLY A 131 10.96 -23.41 0.17
N ALA A 132 10.91 -22.77 -1.01
CA ALA A 132 11.22 -21.34 -1.15
C ALA A 132 10.21 -20.45 -0.39
N LEU A 133 8.93 -20.82 -0.39
CA LEU A 133 7.89 -20.12 0.38
C LEU A 133 8.11 -20.27 1.87
N ILE A 134 8.38 -21.50 2.34
CA ILE A 134 8.66 -21.79 3.75
C ILE A 134 9.87 -21.00 4.23
N GLN A 135 10.95 -20.98 3.43
CA GLN A 135 12.16 -20.22 3.76
C GLN A 135 11.89 -18.70 3.81
N LEU A 136 11.12 -18.18 2.86
CA LEU A 136 10.74 -16.77 2.84
C LEU A 136 10.01 -16.35 4.12
N TYR A 137 9.08 -17.17 4.61
CA TYR A 137 8.36 -16.90 5.87
C TYR A 137 9.25 -17.05 7.11
N ARG A 138 10.16 -18.02 7.12
CA ARG A 138 11.16 -18.16 8.18
C ARG A 138 12.06 -16.94 8.27
N ASP A 139 12.57 -16.47 7.12
CA ASP A 139 13.43 -15.29 7.04
C ASP A 139 12.67 -14.03 7.48
N ALA A 140 11.38 -13.98 7.27
CA ALA A 140 10.52 -12.84 7.61
C ALA A 140 9.90 -12.92 9.03
N ASP A 141 10.25 -13.92 9.83
CA ASP A 141 9.72 -14.08 11.20
C ASP A 141 8.18 -14.29 11.25
N GLY A 142 7.62 -14.97 10.24
CA GLY A 142 6.24 -15.41 10.24
C GLY A 142 5.16 -14.37 9.94
N GLY A 143 5.53 -13.19 9.40
CA GLY A 143 4.57 -12.13 9.11
C GLY A 143 3.70 -12.41 7.88
N GLU A 144 2.38 -12.31 8.01
CA GLU A 144 1.42 -12.44 6.91
C GLU A 144 1.05 -11.09 6.28
N CYS A 145 0.92 -11.04 4.95
CA CYS A 145 0.42 -9.87 4.23
C CYS A 145 -1.04 -10.10 3.80
N PRO A 146 -2.04 -9.49 4.45
CA PRO A 146 -3.42 -9.63 4.03
C PRO A 146 -3.72 -8.82 2.76
N VAL A 147 -4.48 -9.41 1.84
CA VAL A 147 -5.09 -8.69 0.73
C VAL A 147 -6.27 -7.87 1.27
N VAL A 148 -6.25 -6.56 1.06
CA VAL A 148 -7.29 -5.65 1.51
C VAL A 148 -8.25 -5.37 0.37
N LEU A 149 -9.52 -5.67 0.53
CA LEU A 149 -10.57 -5.42 -0.47
C LEU A 149 -11.45 -4.21 -0.17
N SER A 150 -11.58 -3.82 1.10
CA SER A 150 -12.33 -2.64 1.52
C SER A 150 -11.56 -1.84 2.57
N LYS A 151 -12.00 -0.60 2.83
CA LYS A 151 -11.41 0.22 3.91
C LYS A 151 -11.62 -0.39 5.29
N ASP A 152 -12.74 -1.08 5.47
CA ASP A 152 -13.12 -1.72 6.72
C ASP A 152 -12.29 -2.99 6.99
N ASP A 153 -11.83 -3.66 5.91
CA ASP A 153 -10.98 -4.84 5.99
C ASP A 153 -9.48 -4.51 6.06
N ALA A 154 -9.13 -3.22 6.05
CA ALA A 154 -7.74 -2.82 6.21
C ALA A 154 -7.23 -3.28 7.58
N PRO A 155 -6.37 -4.30 7.67
CA PRO A 155 -5.84 -4.74 8.94
C PRO A 155 -5.12 -3.57 9.57
N GLY A 156 -5.21 -3.45 10.88
CA GLY A 156 -4.36 -2.56 11.63
C GLY A 156 -2.91 -2.85 11.29
N CYS A 157 -2.30 -2.14 10.32
CA CYS A 157 -0.85 -2.18 10.07
C CYS A 157 -0.06 -1.68 11.29
N GLY A 158 -0.53 -1.93 12.48
CA GLY A 158 0.01 -1.44 13.74
C GLY A 158 0.50 -2.54 14.66
N THR A 159 0.36 -3.80 14.28
CA THR A 159 1.04 -4.85 15.03
C THR A 159 2.54 -4.71 14.80
N PRO A 160 3.35 -4.77 15.87
CA PRO A 160 4.81 -4.60 15.79
C PRO A 160 5.52 -5.70 15.00
N ASN A 161 4.79 -6.74 14.58
CA ASN A 161 5.33 -7.90 13.92
C ASN A 161 5.40 -7.73 12.40
N SER A 162 6.44 -8.25 11.81
CA SER A 162 6.80 -8.13 10.41
C SER A 162 5.70 -8.65 9.49
N ARG A 163 5.60 -8.02 8.32
CA ARG A 163 4.72 -8.43 7.24
C ARG A 163 5.45 -8.23 5.93
N PHE A 164 5.23 -9.12 4.98
CA PHE A 164 5.58 -8.84 3.60
C PHE A 164 4.75 -7.65 3.13
N GLY A 165 5.40 -6.52 2.98
CA GLY A 165 4.75 -5.26 2.65
C GLY A 165 5.49 -4.51 1.56
N CYS A 166 5.06 -3.27 1.32
CA CYS A 166 5.79 -2.38 0.45
C CYS A 166 7.08 -1.93 1.17
N TRP A 167 8.24 -2.04 0.54
CA TRP A 167 9.51 -1.59 1.10
C TRP A 167 9.49 -0.10 1.52
N THR A 168 8.63 0.72 0.88
CA THR A 168 8.39 2.13 1.22
C THR A 168 7.43 2.34 2.39
N CYS A 169 6.94 1.26 3.05
CA CYS A 169 5.90 1.38 4.07
C CYS A 169 6.43 2.05 5.35
N THR A 170 5.99 3.26 5.61
CA THR A 170 6.32 4.02 6.82
C THR A 170 5.26 3.91 7.93
N VAL A 171 4.24 3.07 7.74
CA VAL A 171 3.19 2.78 8.73
C VAL A 171 3.76 1.95 9.88
N VAL A 172 4.54 0.92 9.55
CA VAL A 172 5.24 0.10 10.54
C VAL A 172 6.58 0.73 10.93
N GLU A 173 7.00 0.52 12.16
CA GLU A 173 8.26 1.08 12.65
C GLU A 173 9.47 0.38 12.03
N LYS A 174 9.51 -0.93 12.12
CA LYS A 174 10.57 -1.77 11.54
C LYS A 174 9.96 -2.67 10.48
N ASP A 175 10.64 -2.82 9.36
CA ASP A 175 10.34 -3.84 8.36
C ASP A 175 11.19 -5.07 8.66
N LYS A 176 10.64 -6.00 9.45
CA LYS A 176 11.35 -7.21 9.85
C LYS A 176 11.65 -8.12 8.65
N SER A 177 10.75 -8.18 7.66
CA SER A 177 10.96 -9.00 6.47
C SER A 177 12.15 -8.50 5.66
N LEU A 178 12.24 -7.20 5.45
CA LEU A 178 13.36 -6.59 4.73
C LEU A 178 14.66 -6.73 5.53
N GLN A 179 14.59 -6.58 6.87
CA GLN A 179 15.74 -6.82 7.74
C GLN A 179 16.16 -8.29 7.70
N GLY A 180 15.22 -9.23 7.77
CA GLY A 180 15.50 -10.67 7.67
C GLY A 180 16.24 -11.03 6.38
N PHE A 181 15.89 -10.40 5.25
CA PHE A 181 16.65 -10.59 4.01
C PHE A 181 18.08 -10.06 4.10
N VAL A 182 18.30 -8.92 4.77
CA VAL A 182 19.66 -8.40 4.99
C VAL A 182 20.45 -9.34 5.88
N ASP A 183 19.84 -9.85 6.96
CA ASP A 183 20.46 -10.79 7.89
C ASP A 183 20.76 -12.15 7.21
N ALA A 184 19.93 -12.55 6.23
CA ALA A 184 20.16 -13.70 5.35
C ALA A 184 21.21 -13.44 4.24
N GLY A 185 21.93 -12.32 4.28
CA GLY A 185 23.05 -12.01 3.39
C GLY A 185 22.69 -11.16 2.15
N LYS A 186 21.43 -10.79 1.95
CA LYS A 186 21.00 -9.95 0.81
C LYS A 186 21.22 -8.45 1.12
N ARG A 187 22.48 -8.06 1.25
CA ARG A 187 22.90 -6.72 1.72
C ARG A 187 22.44 -5.57 0.84
N GLN A 188 22.09 -5.80 -0.43
CA GLN A 188 21.55 -4.79 -1.33
C GLN A 188 20.26 -4.14 -0.81
N TYR A 189 19.51 -4.80 0.07
CA TYR A 189 18.29 -4.23 0.66
C TYR A 189 18.54 -3.22 1.77
N THR A 190 19.78 -3.08 2.25
CA THR A 190 20.14 -2.11 3.32
C THR A 190 19.80 -0.69 2.90
N VAL A 191 20.12 -0.29 1.67
CA VAL A 191 19.84 1.06 1.14
C VAL A 191 18.33 1.38 1.10
N LEU A 192 17.49 0.35 0.87
CA LEU A 192 16.04 0.51 0.90
C LEU A 192 15.52 0.74 2.33
N ILE A 193 16.11 0.05 3.32
CA ILE A 193 15.78 0.24 4.75
C ILE A 193 16.17 1.66 5.18
N GLU A 194 17.36 2.12 4.80
CA GLU A 194 17.86 3.45 5.14
C GLU A 194 16.98 4.55 4.55
N PHE A 195 16.65 4.47 3.25
CA PHE A 195 15.73 5.40 2.60
C PHE A 195 14.36 5.43 3.30
N ARG A 196 13.79 4.27 3.60
CA ARG A 196 12.51 4.15 4.29
C ARG A 196 12.53 4.80 5.67
N LEU A 197 13.58 4.56 6.47
CA LEU A 197 13.74 5.14 7.80
C LEU A 197 13.88 6.66 7.71
N TRP A 198 14.69 7.16 6.78
CA TRP A 198 14.83 8.57 6.51
C TRP A 198 13.50 9.22 6.10
N LEU A 199 12.76 8.61 5.16
CA LEU A 199 11.44 9.09 4.74
C LEU A 199 10.45 9.15 5.91
N ARG A 200 10.54 8.20 6.85
CA ARG A 200 9.73 8.19 8.07
C ARG A 200 10.12 9.32 9.02
N GLN A 201 11.40 9.63 9.15
CA GLN A 201 11.90 10.72 10.00
C GLN A 201 11.40 12.09 9.54
N ILE A 202 11.53 12.38 8.24
CA ILE A 202 11.12 13.67 7.67
C ILE A 202 9.61 13.87 7.59
N ARG A 203 8.82 12.80 7.70
CA ARG A 203 7.37 12.81 7.50
C ARG A 203 6.63 13.86 8.31
N ASN A 204 6.98 14.01 9.57
CA ASN A 204 6.31 14.92 10.52
C ASN A 204 7.17 16.14 10.89
N ASP A 205 8.33 16.30 10.28
CA ASP A 205 9.22 17.42 10.54
C ASP A 205 8.67 18.71 9.91
N PRO A 206 8.37 19.74 10.69
CA PRO A 206 7.79 21.00 10.20
C PRO A 206 8.63 21.68 9.11
N ARG A 207 9.94 21.49 9.09
CA ARG A 207 10.86 22.08 8.10
C ARG A 207 10.56 21.65 6.68
N TYR A 208 9.98 20.46 6.50
CA TYR A 208 9.67 19.86 5.21
C TYR A 208 8.20 19.95 4.82
N ARG A 209 7.35 20.48 5.71
CA ARG A 209 5.91 20.49 5.55
C ARG A 209 5.36 21.91 5.38
N SER A 210 4.38 22.04 4.48
CA SER A 210 3.62 23.30 4.34
C SER A 210 2.79 23.56 5.60
N ILE A 211 2.60 24.81 5.94
CA ILE A 211 1.69 25.28 6.99
C ILE A 211 0.23 25.13 6.51
N GLU A 212 -0.01 25.44 5.24
CA GLU A 212 -1.32 25.29 4.62
C GLU A 212 -1.63 23.83 4.29
N ARG A 213 -2.86 23.41 4.58
CA ARG A 213 -3.39 22.15 4.10
C ARG A 213 -3.71 22.24 2.60
N ARG A 214 -3.86 21.10 1.93
CA ARG A 214 -4.18 21.07 0.49
C ARG A 214 -5.50 21.72 0.10
N ASN A 215 -6.43 21.86 1.05
CA ASN A 215 -7.69 22.60 0.87
C ASN A 215 -7.57 24.09 1.21
N GLY A 216 -6.36 24.60 1.43
CA GLY A 216 -6.10 26.00 1.83
C GLY A 216 -6.42 26.32 3.30
N GLU A 217 -6.91 25.36 4.09
CA GLU A 217 -7.21 25.61 5.50
C GLU A 217 -5.96 25.67 6.35
N ILE A 218 -5.86 26.70 7.17
CA ILE A 218 -4.95 26.84 8.31
C ILE A 218 -5.80 26.65 9.57
N ARG A 219 -5.38 25.77 10.47
CA ARG A 219 -6.09 25.59 11.74
C ARG A 219 -5.49 26.45 12.84
N PHE A 220 -6.37 27.07 13.60
CA PHE A 220 -6.04 27.87 14.77
C PHE A 220 -6.63 27.21 16.02
N ASN A 221 -5.95 27.36 17.17
CA ASN A 221 -6.50 26.98 18.46
C ASN A 221 -7.49 28.04 18.98
N ALA A 222 -8.11 27.79 20.14
CA ALA A 222 -9.05 28.73 20.75
C ALA A 222 -8.43 30.08 21.15
N ARG A 223 -7.09 30.19 21.15
CA ARG A 223 -6.34 31.43 21.42
C ARG A 223 -5.95 32.18 20.15
N GLY A 224 -6.37 31.70 18.97
CA GLY A 224 -5.99 32.29 17.69
C GLY A 224 -4.57 31.95 17.24
N GLU A 225 -3.87 31.05 17.91
CA GLU A 225 -2.55 30.58 17.49
C GLU A 225 -2.69 29.44 16.50
N GLN A 226 -1.84 29.43 15.49
CA GLN A 226 -1.84 28.39 14.47
C GLN A 226 -1.52 27.01 15.07
N ILE A 227 -2.42 26.04 14.84
CA ILE A 227 -2.21 24.65 15.28
C ILE A 227 -1.36 23.91 14.26
N GLN A 228 -0.12 23.58 14.63
CA GLN A 228 0.78 22.77 13.81
C GLN A 228 0.55 21.24 13.89
N HIS A 229 -0.52 20.77 14.54
CA HIS A 229 -0.75 19.34 14.78
C HIS A 229 -1.04 18.51 13.53
N VAL A 230 -1.47 19.14 12.44
CA VAL A 230 -1.67 18.47 11.14
C VAL A 230 -0.99 19.30 10.06
N PRO A 231 0.31 19.15 9.87
CA PRO A 231 1.03 19.86 8.84
C PRO A 231 0.45 19.57 7.44
N GLY A 232 0.53 20.54 6.56
CA GLY A 232 0.12 20.45 5.16
C GLY A 232 0.95 19.44 4.35
N PRO A 233 0.94 19.50 3.02
CA PRO A 233 1.75 18.62 2.16
C PRO A 233 3.26 18.89 2.34
N PHE A 234 4.11 18.02 1.83
CA PHE A 234 5.53 18.33 1.66
C PHE A 234 5.72 19.57 0.79
N THR A 235 6.63 20.46 1.19
CA THR A 235 7.00 21.65 0.39
C THR A 235 7.66 21.23 -0.93
N ILE A 236 7.70 22.10 -1.91
CA ILE A 236 8.39 21.83 -3.20
C ILE A 236 9.86 21.47 -2.97
N GLN A 237 10.55 22.16 -2.06
CA GLN A 237 11.94 21.87 -1.72
C GLN A 237 12.09 20.47 -1.14
N ALA A 238 11.22 20.09 -0.20
CA ALA A 238 11.23 18.75 0.38
C ALA A 238 10.94 17.68 -0.67
N ARG A 239 10.01 17.93 -1.59
CA ARG A 239 9.69 16.99 -2.68
C ARG A 239 10.86 16.77 -3.64
N LYS A 240 11.61 17.83 -3.96
CA LYS A 240 12.84 17.73 -4.76
C LYS A 240 13.89 16.90 -4.03
N MET A 241 14.14 17.21 -2.75
CA MET A 241 15.06 16.45 -1.91
C MET A 241 14.69 14.96 -1.83
N ILE A 242 13.38 14.63 -1.72
CA ILE A 242 12.92 13.24 -1.70
C ILE A 242 13.18 12.55 -3.05
N LEU A 243 12.99 13.25 -4.17
CA LEU A 243 13.29 12.70 -5.49
C LEU A 243 14.79 12.43 -5.63
N ASP A 244 15.65 13.38 -5.25
CA ASP A 244 17.10 13.25 -5.34
C ASP A 244 17.60 12.07 -4.50
N GLU A 245 17.10 11.92 -3.26
CA GLU A 245 17.46 10.78 -2.41
C GLU A 245 16.92 9.44 -2.94
N LEU A 246 15.74 9.43 -3.56
CA LEU A 246 15.21 8.23 -4.22
C LEU A 246 16.06 7.81 -5.43
N LEU A 247 16.48 8.76 -6.24
CA LEU A 247 17.35 8.48 -7.41
C LEU A 247 18.73 7.99 -6.99
N LYS A 248 19.29 8.56 -5.91
CA LYS A 248 20.52 8.07 -5.30
C LYS A 248 20.36 6.64 -4.79
N THR A 249 19.29 6.36 -4.02
CA THR A 249 18.96 5.02 -3.53
C THR A 249 18.77 4.03 -4.70
N GLN A 250 18.13 4.44 -5.79
CA GLN A 250 17.98 3.63 -6.99
C GLN A 250 19.33 3.26 -7.60
N SER A 251 20.25 4.22 -7.68
CA SER A 251 21.60 3.99 -8.20
C SER A 251 22.41 3.01 -7.33
N GLU A 252 22.29 3.12 -6.02
CA GLU A 252 22.96 2.24 -5.05
C GLU A 252 22.35 0.83 -5.01
N TYR A 253 21.02 0.74 -5.17
CA TYR A 253 20.28 -0.52 -5.20
C TYR A 253 20.49 -1.29 -6.51
N GLY A 254 20.68 -0.58 -7.62
CA GLY A 254 20.95 -1.16 -8.95
C GLY A 254 19.69 -1.57 -9.74
N GLU A 255 18.49 -1.38 -9.19
CA GLU A 255 17.22 -1.66 -9.89
C GLU A 255 16.32 -0.43 -9.91
N THR A 256 15.41 -0.36 -10.88
CA THR A 256 14.49 0.78 -11.04
C THR A 256 13.49 0.86 -9.90
N LEU A 257 13.54 1.94 -9.13
CA LEU A 257 12.58 2.27 -8.06
C LEU A 257 11.52 3.29 -8.50
N ILE A 258 11.85 4.12 -9.48
CA ILE A 258 10.94 5.08 -10.11
C ILE A 258 11.23 5.12 -11.62
N SER A 259 10.19 5.14 -12.45
CA SER A 259 10.35 5.22 -13.90
C SER A 259 10.59 6.65 -14.39
N VAL A 260 11.21 6.78 -15.56
CA VAL A 260 11.44 8.08 -16.22
C VAL A 260 10.10 8.80 -16.43
N ASP A 261 9.09 8.12 -16.96
CA ASP A 261 7.75 8.69 -17.20
C ASP A 261 7.10 9.23 -15.90
N GLU A 262 7.38 8.59 -14.77
CA GLU A 262 6.86 9.04 -13.48
C GLU A 262 7.60 10.28 -12.99
N VAL A 263 8.92 10.37 -13.21
CA VAL A 263 9.73 11.57 -12.93
C VAL A 263 9.24 12.76 -13.77
N GLU A 264 9.05 12.57 -15.07
CA GLU A 264 8.55 13.61 -15.97
C GLU A 264 7.16 14.11 -15.53
N ARG A 265 6.28 13.20 -15.16
CA ARG A 265 4.94 13.55 -14.62
C ARG A 265 5.04 14.35 -13.33
N ILE A 266 5.92 13.98 -12.42
CA ILE A 266 6.19 14.71 -11.17
C ILE A 266 6.66 16.13 -11.48
N GLN A 267 7.59 16.30 -12.41
CA GLN A 267 8.11 17.61 -12.83
C GLN A 267 7.01 18.48 -13.49
N ALA A 268 6.15 17.87 -14.30
CA ALA A 268 5.00 18.57 -14.90
C ALA A 268 4.00 19.06 -13.82
N ILE A 269 3.75 18.25 -12.78
CA ILE A 269 2.91 18.64 -11.64
C ILE A 269 3.53 19.85 -10.92
N TRP A 270 4.83 19.85 -10.66
CA TRP A 270 5.52 20.96 -10.01
C TRP A 270 5.47 22.25 -10.84
N SER A 271 5.71 22.15 -12.14
CA SER A 271 5.64 23.29 -13.07
C SER A 271 4.25 23.93 -13.07
N ALA A 272 3.21 23.10 -13.10
CA ALA A 272 1.82 23.57 -13.03
C ALA A 272 1.46 24.19 -11.67
N GLU A 273 2.03 23.72 -10.57
CA GLU A 273 1.82 24.26 -9.23
C GLU A 273 2.50 25.63 -9.07
N ILE A 274 3.74 25.76 -9.51
CA ILE A 274 4.50 27.03 -9.49
C ILE A 274 3.81 28.09 -10.37
N GLY A 275 3.38 27.71 -11.58
CA GLY A 275 2.70 28.62 -12.51
C GLY A 275 1.33 29.13 -11.99
N ARG A 276 0.66 28.37 -11.12
CA ARG A 276 -0.56 28.82 -10.43
C ARG A 276 -0.25 29.80 -9.29
N SER A 277 0.79 29.52 -8.52
CA SER A 277 1.22 30.36 -7.39
C SER A 277 1.67 31.75 -7.85
N THR A 278 2.25 31.89 -9.04
CA THR A 278 2.64 33.17 -9.61
C THR A 278 1.45 33.98 -10.16
N LYS A 279 0.39 33.31 -10.60
CA LYS A 279 -0.84 33.99 -11.10
C LYS A 279 -1.73 34.53 -9.97
N THR A 280 -1.70 33.89 -8.79
CA THR A 280 -2.48 34.34 -7.61
C THR A 280 -1.81 35.50 -6.85
N LYS A 281 -0.55 35.80 -7.11
CA LYS A 281 0.15 37.01 -6.63
C LYS A 281 0.18 38.06 -7.73
N GLY A 282 -0.99 38.39 -8.33
CA GLY A 282 -1.17 39.59 -9.16
C GLY A 282 -0.91 40.86 -8.32
N PRO A 283 -0.50 41.97 -8.95
CA PRO A 283 -0.11 43.15 -8.22
C PRO A 283 -1.29 43.64 -7.37
N PHE A 284 -1.08 43.71 -6.06
CA PHE A 284 -1.88 44.58 -5.23
C PHE A 284 -1.64 45.99 -5.78
N LEU A 285 -2.62 46.57 -6.44
CA LEU A 285 -2.65 47.97 -6.72
C LEU A 285 -2.56 48.75 -5.41
N GLU A 286 -1.67 49.68 -5.39
CA GLU A 286 -1.42 50.67 -4.33
C GLU A 286 -2.71 51.37 -3.85
#